data_d7d0ff3c8a9f5fc2209caeafdfdc27f0
#
_entry.id   d7d0ff3c8a9f5fc2209caeafdfdc27f0
#
_cell.length_a   1.000
_cell.length_b   1.000
_cell.length_c   1.000
_cell.angle_alpha   90.00
_cell.angle_beta   90.00
_cell.angle_gamma   90.00
#
_symmetry.space_group_name_H-M   'P 1'
#
loop_
_entity.id
_entity.type
_entity.pdbx_description
1 polymer ?
#
loop_
_entity_poly.entity_id
_entity_poly.type
_entity_poly.pdbx_seq_one_letter_code
_entity_poly.pdbx_strand_id
1 'polypeptide(L)'
;MKKVLFSALLVAGWGVLLSSCTKYKDQRKAVSGFAKVYCDESFKNILEQEIQIFQYQYPQSDVMARYMSESAALDSLLNDNVDLIITQKDLTQDQKRYLASKNRAYRSRMIAVDAVALIVNKNCDIDELSMQELSDLMTGKYRTWGKIVPTKMRNDSIRLLFDGNASGVIHYAKEKFLKGKDFTFPVYSAKSSEEVFQLVEKNRNAIGFVGVSWIADDMGESQKTDEDRFKQLNKSEQETEPSAIDFTDRVKVLRVRKMDKVEGVKPYQAYIADGSYPLFRKIYAIDAAPPGTPAHQFYVFLTGVIGQKIILQTGIMPGAEPVRIVDVSN
;
A
#
# COMPACT_ATOMS: atom_id res chain seq x y z
N MET A 1 -0.98 -52.59 -62.49
CA MET A 1 -1.82 -52.24 -61.32
C MET A 1 -1.05 -52.19 -60.01
N LYS A 2 0.26 -51.86 -59.99
CA LYS A 2 1.07 -51.72 -58.71
C LYS A 2 1.63 -50.32 -58.41
N LYS A 3 1.30 -49.32 -59.26
CA LYS A 3 1.80 -47.93 -59.09
C LYS A 3 0.76 -46.93 -58.54
N VAL A 4 -0.49 -47.32 -58.35
CA VAL A 4 -1.57 -46.42 -57.85
C VAL A 4 -1.80 -46.56 -56.33
N LEU A 5 -1.32 -47.64 -55.72
CA LEU A 5 -1.47 -47.83 -54.24
C LEU A 5 -0.41 -47.11 -53.42
N PHE A 6 0.68 -46.60 -53.98
CA PHE A 6 1.76 -45.95 -53.24
C PHE A 6 1.53 -44.43 -53.06
N SER A 7 0.69 -43.83 -53.92
CA SER A 7 0.39 -42.38 -53.82
C SER A 7 -0.73 -42.04 -52.85
N ALA A 8 -1.55 -43.00 -52.43
CA ALA A 8 -2.65 -42.78 -51.49
C ALA A 8 -2.22 -42.81 -50.02
N LEU A 9 -1.07 -43.41 -49.69
CA LEU A 9 -0.54 -43.48 -48.33
C LEU A 9 0.29 -42.23 -47.92
N LEU A 10 0.75 -41.41 -48.86
CA LEU A 10 1.53 -40.22 -48.60
C LEU A 10 0.68 -38.97 -48.34
N VAL A 11 -0.60 -38.96 -48.71
CA VAL A 11 -1.51 -37.84 -48.48
C VAL A 11 -2.22 -37.96 -47.12
N ALA A 12 -2.33 -39.17 -46.55
CA ALA A 12 -2.93 -39.37 -45.22
C ALA A 12 -1.99 -39.03 -44.05
N GLY A 13 -0.68 -38.90 -44.30
CA GLY A 13 0.34 -38.58 -43.25
C GLY A 13 0.51 -37.09 -42.95
N TRP A 14 0.01 -36.18 -43.79
CA TRP A 14 0.21 -34.72 -43.61
C TRP A 14 -0.97 -34.00 -42.97
N GLY A 15 -2.08 -34.72 -42.68
CA GLY A 15 -3.29 -34.15 -42.06
C GLY A 15 -3.28 -34.12 -40.52
N VAL A 16 -2.27 -34.71 -39.85
CA VAL A 16 -2.30 -34.90 -38.39
C VAL A 16 -1.36 -33.94 -37.63
N LEU A 17 -0.61 -33.10 -38.34
CA LEU A 17 0.38 -32.19 -37.68
C LEU A 17 -0.13 -30.75 -37.42
N LEU A 18 -1.41 -30.43 -37.64
CA LEU A 18 -1.91 -29.06 -37.46
C LEU A 18 -2.92 -28.89 -36.32
N SER A 19 -3.02 -29.82 -35.40
CA SER A 19 -3.93 -29.70 -34.26
C SER A 19 -3.22 -29.70 -32.88
N SER A 20 -2.06 -29.12 -32.80
CA SER A 20 -1.40 -28.90 -31.48
C SER A 20 -1.18 -27.42 -31.21
N CYS A 21 -2.20 -26.60 -31.42
CA CYS A 21 -2.37 -25.38 -30.65
C CYS A 21 -3.08 -25.77 -29.35
N THR A 22 -2.39 -26.43 -28.44
CA THR A 22 -2.79 -26.43 -27.03
C THR A 22 -2.77 -24.99 -26.57
N LYS A 23 -3.98 -24.39 -26.47
CA LYS A 23 -4.18 -23.23 -25.60
C LYS A 23 -3.46 -23.60 -24.30
N TYR A 24 -2.42 -22.86 -23.96
CA TYR A 24 -1.76 -22.94 -22.67
C TYR A 24 -2.80 -22.49 -21.66
N LYS A 25 -3.65 -23.42 -21.26
CA LYS A 25 -4.58 -23.23 -20.16
C LYS A 25 -3.66 -23.12 -18.94
N ASP A 26 -3.53 -21.91 -18.43
CA ASP A 26 -2.82 -21.64 -17.18
C ASP A 26 -3.41 -22.57 -16.10
N GLN A 27 -2.78 -23.75 -15.95
CA GLN A 27 -3.17 -24.79 -14.98
C GLN A 27 -2.61 -24.44 -13.61
N ARG A 28 -2.60 -23.16 -13.24
CA ARG A 28 -2.60 -22.85 -11.82
C ARG A 28 -3.90 -23.36 -11.28
N LYS A 29 -3.86 -24.53 -10.64
CA LYS A 29 -5.02 -25.09 -9.93
C LYS A 29 -5.58 -23.97 -9.07
N ALA A 30 -6.77 -23.46 -9.43
CA ALA A 30 -7.43 -22.45 -8.66
C ALA A 30 -7.59 -23.01 -7.25
N VAL A 31 -6.90 -22.41 -6.28
CA VAL A 31 -7.09 -22.77 -4.88
C VAL A 31 -8.46 -22.25 -4.52
N SER A 32 -9.32 -23.10 -3.99
CA SER A 32 -10.65 -22.73 -3.52
C SER A 32 -10.69 -22.69 -2.00
N GLY A 33 -11.48 -21.81 -1.44
CA GLY A 33 -11.70 -21.73 -0.01
C GLY A 33 -11.57 -20.31 0.53
N PHE A 34 -11.32 -20.23 1.83
CA PHE A 34 -11.36 -18.99 2.59
C PHE A 34 -10.00 -18.65 3.21
N ALA A 35 -9.56 -17.42 3.05
CA ALA A 35 -8.36 -16.85 3.67
C ALA A 35 -8.74 -15.78 4.70
N LYS A 36 -8.13 -15.83 5.88
CA LYS A 36 -8.13 -14.72 6.84
C LYS A 36 -6.85 -13.91 6.66
N VAL A 37 -6.98 -12.59 6.63
CA VAL A 37 -5.86 -11.66 6.58
C VAL A 37 -6.05 -10.62 7.65
N TYR A 38 -5.08 -10.49 8.56
CA TYR A 38 -5.11 -9.40 9.55
C TYR A 38 -4.16 -8.30 9.13
N CYS A 39 -4.65 -7.08 9.16
CA CYS A 39 -3.96 -5.94 8.57
C CYS A 39 -4.00 -4.75 9.53
N ASP A 40 -2.90 -3.99 9.58
CA ASP A 40 -2.90 -2.67 10.21
C ASP A 40 -3.94 -1.78 9.51
N GLU A 41 -4.78 -1.11 10.30
CA GLU A 41 -5.93 -0.33 9.80
C GLU A 41 -5.53 0.75 8.80
N SER A 42 -4.34 1.32 8.95
CA SER A 42 -3.86 2.37 8.05
C SER A 42 -3.61 1.91 6.61
N PHE A 43 -3.56 0.58 6.35
CA PHE A 43 -3.39 0.01 5.01
C PHE A 43 -4.69 -0.56 4.43
N LYS A 44 -5.81 -0.30 5.09
CA LYS A 44 -7.13 -0.80 4.67
C LYS A 44 -7.42 -0.49 3.21
N ASN A 45 -7.23 0.76 2.81
CA ASN A 45 -7.51 1.21 1.45
C ASN A 45 -6.73 0.41 0.38
N ILE A 46 -5.45 0.14 0.63
CA ILE A 46 -4.60 -0.64 -0.29
C ILE A 46 -5.08 -2.09 -0.33
N LEU A 47 -5.30 -2.70 0.84
CA LEU A 47 -5.64 -4.11 0.94
C LEU A 47 -7.01 -4.42 0.34
N GLU A 48 -8.00 -3.52 0.49
CA GLU A 48 -9.33 -3.69 -0.12
C GLU A 48 -9.24 -3.73 -1.65
N GLN A 49 -8.42 -2.89 -2.26
CA GLN A 49 -8.21 -2.90 -3.71
C GLN A 49 -7.53 -4.20 -4.18
N GLU A 50 -6.55 -4.70 -3.42
CA GLU A 50 -5.89 -5.98 -3.68
C GLU A 50 -6.88 -7.15 -3.59
N ILE A 51 -7.74 -7.17 -2.57
CA ILE A 51 -8.76 -8.19 -2.37
C ILE A 51 -9.76 -8.19 -3.51
N GLN A 52 -10.27 -7.05 -3.92
CA GLN A 52 -11.24 -6.94 -5.02
C GLN A 52 -10.69 -7.56 -6.31
N ILE A 53 -9.48 -7.18 -6.72
CA ILE A 53 -8.88 -7.71 -7.95
C ILE A 53 -8.49 -9.19 -7.80
N PHE A 54 -8.01 -9.61 -6.61
CA PHE A 54 -7.73 -11.01 -6.35
C PHE A 54 -9.00 -11.88 -6.48
N GLN A 55 -10.11 -11.49 -5.84
CA GLN A 55 -11.37 -12.24 -5.89
C GLN A 55 -11.99 -12.21 -7.29
N TYR A 56 -11.82 -11.12 -8.05
CA TYR A 56 -12.19 -11.08 -9.47
C TYR A 56 -11.40 -12.11 -10.29
N GLN A 57 -10.10 -12.23 -10.06
CA GLN A 57 -9.23 -13.19 -10.77
C GLN A 57 -9.42 -14.63 -10.29
N TYR A 58 -9.75 -14.83 -9.01
CA TYR A 58 -9.90 -16.14 -8.35
C TYR A 58 -11.25 -16.27 -7.66
N PRO A 59 -12.36 -16.39 -8.41
CA PRO A 59 -13.72 -16.34 -7.85
C PRO A 59 -14.08 -17.52 -6.94
N GLN A 60 -13.21 -18.53 -6.82
CA GLN A 60 -13.38 -19.66 -5.89
C GLN A 60 -12.61 -19.44 -4.58
N SER A 61 -11.85 -18.38 -4.46
CA SER A 61 -11.10 -18.01 -3.26
C SER A 61 -11.69 -16.75 -2.65
N ASP A 62 -12.11 -16.82 -1.40
CA ASP A 62 -12.62 -15.69 -0.64
C ASP A 62 -11.56 -15.20 0.36
N VAL A 63 -11.41 -13.88 0.50
CA VAL A 63 -10.47 -13.25 1.42
C VAL A 63 -11.21 -12.32 2.36
N MET A 64 -11.15 -12.64 3.66
CA MET A 64 -11.68 -11.77 4.71
C MET A 64 -10.55 -11.02 5.40
N ALA A 65 -10.51 -9.71 5.21
CA ALA A 65 -9.61 -8.84 5.96
C ALA A 65 -10.22 -8.47 7.32
N ARG A 66 -9.37 -8.43 8.34
CA ARG A 66 -9.68 -7.86 9.64
C ARG A 66 -8.66 -6.79 9.98
N TYR A 67 -9.15 -5.59 10.19
CA TYR A 67 -8.32 -4.42 10.48
C TYR A 67 -8.15 -4.26 11.99
N MET A 68 -6.89 -4.08 12.42
CA MET A 68 -6.52 -3.98 13.83
C MET A 68 -5.15 -3.30 13.98
N SER A 69 -4.68 -3.12 15.21
CA SER A 69 -3.33 -2.61 15.43
C SER A 69 -2.25 -3.62 14.98
N GLU A 70 -1.08 -3.13 14.58
CA GLU A 70 0.07 -3.96 14.21
C GLU A 70 0.42 -5.01 15.27
N SER A 71 0.42 -4.61 16.55
CA SER A 71 0.71 -5.54 17.65
C SER A 71 -0.31 -6.67 17.74
N ALA A 72 -1.60 -6.36 17.60
CA ALA A 72 -2.65 -7.38 17.62
C ALA A 72 -2.58 -8.34 16.43
N ALA A 73 -2.20 -7.86 15.25
CA ALA A 73 -1.97 -8.69 14.08
C ALA A 73 -0.77 -9.63 14.29
N LEU A 74 0.35 -9.10 14.80
CA LEU A 74 1.55 -9.89 15.13
C LEU A 74 1.26 -10.95 16.20
N ASP A 75 0.58 -10.57 17.29
CA ASP A 75 0.19 -11.52 18.34
C ASP A 75 -0.70 -12.62 17.79
N SER A 76 -1.61 -12.28 16.87
CA SER A 76 -2.50 -13.27 16.23
C SER A 76 -1.71 -14.24 15.37
N LEU A 77 -0.71 -13.78 14.62
CA LEU A 77 0.18 -14.65 13.85
C LEU A 77 0.96 -15.59 14.77
N LEU A 78 1.57 -15.06 15.83
CA LEU A 78 2.39 -15.85 16.77
C LEU A 78 1.57 -16.89 17.54
N ASN A 79 0.28 -16.64 17.77
CA ASN A 79 -0.65 -17.53 18.48
C ASN A 79 -1.49 -18.42 17.53
N ASP A 80 -1.11 -18.57 16.26
CA ASP A 80 -1.77 -19.44 15.28
C ASP A 80 -3.25 -19.10 14.97
N ASN A 81 -3.67 -17.85 15.22
CA ASN A 81 -5.04 -17.38 14.95
C ASN A 81 -5.24 -16.93 13.50
N VAL A 82 -4.14 -16.61 12.82
CA VAL A 82 -4.09 -16.17 11.42
C VAL A 82 -2.77 -16.61 10.80
N ASP A 83 -2.78 -16.82 9.49
CA ASP A 83 -1.59 -17.25 8.74
C ASP A 83 -0.99 -16.13 7.88
N LEU A 84 -1.76 -15.08 7.56
CA LEU A 84 -1.29 -13.96 6.75
C LEU A 84 -1.61 -12.63 7.43
N ILE A 85 -0.56 -11.83 7.63
CA ILE A 85 -0.69 -10.49 8.20
C ILE A 85 0.01 -9.43 7.33
N ILE A 86 -0.51 -8.19 7.39
CA ILE A 86 0.08 -7.01 6.76
C ILE A 86 0.43 -6.00 7.86
N THR A 87 1.71 -5.63 7.95
CA THR A 87 2.27 -4.83 9.05
C THR A 87 3.31 -3.82 8.55
N GLN A 88 3.68 -2.85 9.40
CA GLN A 88 4.73 -1.87 9.09
C GLN A 88 6.15 -2.40 9.35
N LYS A 89 6.29 -3.43 10.16
CA LYS A 89 7.58 -3.98 10.57
C LYS A 89 7.68 -5.45 10.18
N ASP A 90 8.87 -5.86 9.77
CA ASP A 90 9.20 -7.30 9.68
C ASP A 90 9.29 -7.91 11.07
N LEU A 91 9.22 -9.23 11.14
CA LEU A 91 9.42 -9.97 12.38
C LEU A 91 10.78 -9.68 13.00
N THR A 92 10.80 -9.45 14.31
CA THR A 92 12.05 -9.35 15.08
C THR A 92 12.76 -10.71 15.13
N GLN A 93 14.04 -10.71 15.48
CA GLN A 93 14.80 -11.95 15.64
C GLN A 93 14.19 -12.90 16.69
N ASP A 94 13.60 -12.34 17.75
CA ASP A 94 12.92 -13.13 18.78
C ASP A 94 11.66 -13.78 18.27
N GLN A 95 10.84 -13.05 17.52
CA GLN A 95 9.64 -13.58 16.86
C GLN A 95 9.98 -14.66 15.83
N LYS A 96 11.05 -14.45 15.04
CA LYS A 96 11.57 -15.46 14.09
C LYS A 96 12.01 -16.73 14.81
N ARG A 97 12.74 -16.60 15.93
CA ARG A 97 13.13 -17.74 16.77
C ARG A 97 11.93 -18.44 17.38
N TYR A 98 10.92 -17.68 17.82
CA TYR A 98 9.71 -18.26 18.38
C TYR A 98 8.96 -19.11 17.34
N LEU A 99 8.74 -18.60 16.12
CA LEU A 99 8.11 -19.37 15.05
C LEU A 99 8.92 -20.65 14.69
N ALA A 100 10.25 -20.52 14.62
CA ALA A 100 11.13 -21.67 14.40
C ALA A 100 10.99 -22.74 15.50
N SER A 101 10.88 -22.35 16.78
CA SER A 101 10.69 -23.27 17.91
C SER A 101 9.35 -24.03 17.84
N LYS A 102 8.36 -23.44 17.15
CA LYS A 102 7.05 -24.05 16.86
C LYS A 102 7.05 -24.87 15.56
N ASN A 103 8.19 -25.03 14.88
CA ASN A 103 8.29 -25.60 13.53
C ASN A 103 7.35 -24.93 12.51
N ARG A 104 7.03 -23.66 12.73
CA ARG A 104 6.17 -22.89 11.86
C ARG A 104 6.98 -22.12 10.83
N ALA A 105 6.97 -22.59 9.58
CA ALA A 105 7.60 -21.91 8.48
C ALA A 105 6.84 -20.59 8.17
N TYR A 106 7.58 -19.56 7.80
CA TYR A 106 6.99 -18.28 7.38
C TYR A 106 7.79 -17.69 6.21
N ARG A 107 7.15 -16.77 5.52
CA ARG A 107 7.74 -15.90 4.49
C ARG A 107 7.42 -14.47 4.85
N SER A 108 8.39 -13.60 4.74
CA SER A 108 8.19 -12.16 4.94
C SER A 108 8.76 -11.42 3.74
N ARG A 109 7.96 -10.52 3.16
CA ARG A 109 8.39 -9.68 2.06
C ARG A 109 7.86 -8.27 2.24
N MET A 110 8.71 -7.29 2.01
CA MET A 110 8.28 -5.91 1.86
C MET A 110 7.46 -5.82 0.57
N ILE A 111 6.20 -5.41 0.68
CA ILE A 111 5.28 -5.29 -0.47
C ILE A 111 5.12 -3.84 -0.93
N ALA A 112 5.35 -2.87 -0.05
CA ALA A 112 5.25 -1.46 -0.40
C ALA A 112 6.11 -0.57 0.49
N VAL A 113 6.35 0.66 0.02
CA VAL A 113 6.77 1.80 0.84
C VAL A 113 5.71 2.87 0.72
N ASP A 114 4.99 3.11 1.81
CA ASP A 114 3.99 4.17 1.95
C ASP A 114 4.62 5.41 2.56
N ALA A 115 3.97 6.56 2.40
CA ALA A 115 4.36 7.79 3.06
C ALA A 115 3.21 8.36 3.88
N VAL A 116 3.57 9.10 4.94
CA VAL A 116 2.61 9.84 5.75
C VAL A 116 2.57 11.27 5.23
N ALA A 117 1.46 11.65 4.63
CA ALA A 117 1.20 13.00 4.17
C ALA A 117 0.69 13.90 5.31
N LEU A 118 1.07 15.15 5.26
CA LEU A 118 0.60 16.22 6.13
C LEU A 118 -0.43 17.03 5.36
N ILE A 119 -1.68 17.03 5.83
CA ILE A 119 -2.77 17.76 5.20
C ILE A 119 -3.26 18.90 6.10
N VAL A 120 -3.53 20.05 5.50
CA VAL A 120 -4.10 21.22 6.18
C VAL A 120 -5.27 21.77 5.38
N ASN A 121 -6.05 22.65 6.00
CA ASN A 121 -7.15 23.31 5.31
C ASN A 121 -6.66 24.01 4.04
N LYS A 122 -7.45 23.96 2.97
CA LYS A 122 -7.11 24.56 1.67
C LYS A 122 -6.69 26.04 1.76
N ASN A 123 -7.31 26.80 2.66
CA ASN A 123 -7.05 28.21 2.88
C ASN A 123 -5.95 28.49 3.92
N CYS A 124 -5.23 27.46 4.39
CA CYS A 124 -4.08 27.61 5.25
C CYS A 124 -2.94 28.28 4.45
N ASP A 125 -2.27 29.26 5.06
CA ASP A 125 -1.15 30.00 4.44
C ASP A 125 0.21 29.32 4.64
N ILE A 126 0.23 28.13 5.22
CA ILE A 126 1.44 27.32 5.43
C ILE A 126 1.58 26.34 4.27
N ASP A 127 2.75 26.28 3.63
CA ASP A 127 3.03 25.40 2.49
C ASP A 127 4.06 24.30 2.81
N GLU A 128 4.84 24.50 3.86
CA GLU A 128 5.96 23.64 4.19
C GLU A 128 6.18 23.56 5.69
N LEU A 129 6.63 22.39 6.16
CA LEU A 129 7.20 22.20 7.49
C LEU A 129 8.53 21.44 7.38
N SER A 130 9.54 21.87 8.13
CA SER A 130 10.77 21.12 8.29
C SER A 130 10.61 19.97 9.27
N MET A 131 11.49 18.98 9.22
CA MET A 131 11.55 17.90 10.21
C MET A 131 11.78 18.42 11.64
N GLN A 132 12.47 19.56 11.81
CA GLN A 132 12.65 20.16 13.14
C GLN A 132 11.35 20.77 13.64
N GLU A 133 10.62 21.52 12.81
CA GLU A 133 9.31 22.09 13.17
C GLU A 133 8.29 21.01 13.50
N LEU A 134 8.30 19.91 12.73
CA LEU A 134 7.49 18.72 13.03
C LEU A 134 7.88 18.08 14.37
N SER A 135 9.16 17.95 14.66
CA SER A 135 9.63 17.44 15.94
C SER A 135 9.21 18.34 17.12
N ASP A 136 9.34 19.66 16.95
CA ASP A 136 8.92 20.64 17.98
C ASP A 136 7.40 20.61 18.19
N LEU A 137 6.62 20.37 17.15
CA LEU A 137 5.17 20.19 17.20
C LEU A 137 4.80 18.88 17.91
N MET A 138 5.41 17.75 17.50
CA MET A 138 5.09 16.41 18.04
C MET A 138 5.51 16.25 19.50
N THR A 139 6.59 16.91 19.94
CA THR A 139 7.03 16.92 21.33
C THR A 139 6.23 17.89 22.20
N GLY A 140 5.38 18.73 21.60
CA GLY A 140 4.60 19.75 22.31
C GLY A 140 5.42 20.97 22.75
N LYS A 141 6.65 21.13 22.26
CA LYS A 141 7.50 22.28 22.56
C LYS A 141 6.84 23.60 22.13
N TYR A 142 6.18 23.57 20.97
CA TYR A 142 5.36 24.67 20.47
C TYR A 142 3.97 24.17 20.08
N ARG A 143 2.93 24.93 20.41
CA ARG A 143 1.54 24.53 20.23
C ARG A 143 0.68 25.54 19.48
N THR A 144 1.28 26.63 19.07
CA THR A 144 0.64 27.66 18.24
C THR A 144 1.41 27.81 16.94
N TRP A 145 0.71 28.05 15.87
CA TRP A 145 1.30 28.14 14.52
C TRP A 145 2.43 29.18 14.44
N GLY A 146 2.24 30.36 15.01
CA GLY A 146 3.24 31.44 14.96
C GLY A 146 4.53 31.17 15.77
N LYS A 147 4.59 30.10 16.55
CA LYS A 147 5.82 29.62 17.20
C LYS A 147 6.58 28.60 16.33
N ILE A 148 5.89 28.01 15.36
CA ILE A 148 6.44 27.01 14.46
C ILE A 148 6.90 27.67 13.16
N VAL A 149 6.01 28.43 12.50
CA VAL A 149 6.27 29.07 11.19
C VAL A 149 5.66 30.47 11.15
N PRO A 150 6.17 31.37 10.30
CA PRO A 150 5.51 32.64 9.99
C PRO A 150 4.14 32.39 9.34
N THR A 151 3.07 32.92 9.92
CA THR A 151 1.69 32.71 9.43
C THR A 151 0.74 33.77 9.98
N LYS A 152 -0.37 33.99 9.27
CA LYS A 152 -1.49 34.82 9.74
C LYS A 152 -2.21 34.20 10.93
N MET A 153 -2.11 32.86 11.12
CA MET A 153 -2.72 32.10 12.24
C MET A 153 -1.83 32.05 13.49
N ARG A 154 -0.97 33.03 13.69
CA ARG A 154 0.11 32.97 14.72
C ARG A 154 -0.33 32.63 16.14
N ASN A 155 -1.54 32.99 16.53
CA ASN A 155 -2.09 32.73 17.89
C ASN A 155 -2.96 31.48 17.96
N ASP A 156 -3.26 30.83 16.82
CA ASP A 156 -4.14 29.67 16.79
C ASP A 156 -3.41 28.44 17.33
N SER A 157 -4.05 27.74 18.26
CA SER A 157 -3.56 26.45 18.75
C SER A 157 -3.65 25.40 17.66
N ILE A 158 -2.58 24.65 17.47
CA ILE A 158 -2.51 23.60 16.47
C ILE A 158 -3.26 22.36 16.98
N ARG A 159 -4.12 21.79 16.13
CA ARG A 159 -4.82 20.53 16.37
C ARG A 159 -4.19 19.43 15.53
N LEU A 160 -3.57 18.44 16.18
CA LEU A 160 -3.06 17.25 15.51
C LEU A 160 -4.18 16.23 15.34
N LEU A 161 -4.43 15.80 14.12
CA LEU A 161 -5.47 14.84 13.77
C LEU A 161 -4.83 13.57 13.21
N PHE A 162 -5.19 12.42 13.79
CA PHE A 162 -4.78 11.09 13.34
C PHE A 162 -6.02 10.22 13.07
N ASP A 163 -5.86 9.20 12.24
CA ASP A 163 -6.92 8.29 11.80
C ASP A 163 -7.28 7.17 12.79
N GLY A 164 -6.91 7.32 14.04
CA GLY A 164 -7.22 6.39 15.11
C GLY A 164 -6.13 6.32 16.18
N ASN A 165 -6.50 5.97 17.40
CA ASN A 165 -5.53 5.84 18.51
C ASN A 165 -4.58 4.65 18.34
N ALA A 166 -4.99 3.65 17.58
CA ALA A 166 -4.24 2.43 17.34
C ALA A 166 -3.80 2.29 15.87
N SER A 167 -3.94 3.36 15.06
CA SER A 167 -3.54 3.32 13.65
C SER A 167 -2.02 3.29 13.50
N GLY A 168 -1.58 2.72 12.38
CA GLY A 168 -0.16 2.72 12.04
C GLY A 168 0.42 4.12 11.83
N VAL A 169 -0.40 5.12 11.48
CA VAL A 169 0.06 6.51 11.31
C VAL A 169 0.45 7.14 12.65
N ILE A 170 -0.38 6.98 13.69
CA ILE A 170 -0.06 7.51 15.03
C ILE A 170 1.12 6.76 15.65
N HIS A 171 1.21 5.43 15.45
CA HIS A 171 2.36 4.65 15.90
C HIS A 171 3.64 5.08 15.21
N TYR A 172 3.60 5.30 13.88
CA TYR A 172 4.72 5.83 13.13
C TYR A 172 5.17 7.20 13.68
N ALA A 173 4.23 8.11 13.95
CA ALA A 173 4.54 9.43 14.50
C ALA A 173 5.20 9.34 15.88
N LYS A 174 4.69 8.47 16.76
CA LYS A 174 5.30 8.22 18.08
C LYS A 174 6.72 7.67 17.96
N GLU A 175 6.94 6.67 17.15
CA GLU A 175 8.27 6.10 16.92
C GLU A 175 9.25 7.14 16.34
N LYS A 176 8.82 7.87 15.31
CA LYS A 176 9.65 8.82 14.58
C LYS A 176 10.08 10.02 15.43
N PHE A 177 9.16 10.56 16.24
CA PHE A 177 9.36 11.83 16.95
C PHE A 177 9.45 11.70 18.46
N LEU A 178 8.82 10.69 19.07
CA LEU A 178 8.69 10.52 20.52
C LEU A 178 9.45 9.30 21.07
N LYS A 179 10.22 8.60 20.24
CA LYS A 179 10.93 7.36 20.62
C LYS A 179 9.98 6.31 21.20
N GLY A 180 8.78 6.18 20.62
CA GLY A 180 7.73 5.25 21.03
C GLY A 180 6.89 5.70 22.23
N LYS A 181 7.16 6.87 22.83
CA LYS A 181 6.38 7.39 23.97
C LYS A 181 5.06 8.00 23.50
N ASP A 182 4.13 8.12 24.47
CA ASP A 182 2.86 8.79 24.23
C ASP A 182 3.03 10.31 24.13
N PHE A 183 2.04 10.97 23.49
CA PHE A 183 1.95 12.43 23.50
C PHE A 183 1.70 12.95 24.91
N THR A 184 2.39 14.01 25.29
CA THR A 184 2.22 14.69 26.58
C THR A 184 1.10 15.72 26.59
N PHE A 185 0.36 15.83 25.49
CA PHE A 185 -0.73 16.77 25.27
C PHE A 185 -1.84 16.11 24.43
N PRO A 186 -3.07 16.64 24.46
CA PRO A 186 -4.17 16.07 23.71
C PRO A 186 -3.92 16.12 22.20
N VAL A 187 -4.05 14.97 21.52
CA VAL A 187 -4.17 14.81 20.07
C VAL A 187 -5.58 14.31 19.77
N TYR A 188 -6.07 14.61 18.58
CA TYR A 188 -7.41 14.21 18.17
C TYR A 188 -7.31 12.95 17.32
N SER A 189 -8.08 11.94 17.72
CA SER A 189 -8.20 10.70 16.99
C SER A 189 -9.54 10.70 16.25
N ALA A 190 -9.49 10.66 14.94
CA ALA A 190 -10.64 10.44 14.09
C ALA A 190 -10.97 8.94 14.04
N LYS A 191 -12.14 8.58 13.52
CA LYS A 191 -12.55 7.17 13.36
C LYS A 191 -11.95 6.53 12.11
N SER A 192 -11.53 7.36 11.15
CA SER A 192 -10.97 6.92 9.88
C SER A 192 -10.14 8.03 9.22
N SER A 193 -9.34 7.69 8.23
CA SER A 193 -8.63 8.67 7.41
C SER A 193 -9.59 9.64 6.71
N GLU A 194 -10.76 9.18 6.23
CA GLU A 194 -11.79 10.06 5.63
C GLU A 194 -12.31 11.11 6.63
N GLU A 195 -12.50 10.75 7.90
CA GLU A 195 -12.89 11.72 8.93
C GLU A 195 -11.78 12.74 9.20
N VAL A 196 -10.50 12.36 9.05
CA VAL A 196 -9.37 13.33 9.13
C VAL A 196 -9.51 14.39 8.05
N PHE A 197 -9.81 14.02 6.79
CA PHE A 197 -10.06 14.99 5.71
C PHE A 197 -11.19 15.95 6.09
N GLN A 198 -12.35 15.42 6.50
CA GLN A 198 -13.50 16.25 6.89
C GLN A 198 -13.19 17.21 8.05
N LEU A 199 -12.41 16.76 9.03
CA LEU A 199 -12.01 17.59 10.16
C LEU A 199 -11.01 18.68 9.75
N VAL A 200 -10.09 18.38 8.84
CA VAL A 200 -9.12 19.36 8.28
C VAL A 200 -9.86 20.41 7.45
N GLU A 201 -10.83 20.01 6.62
CA GLU A 201 -11.66 20.93 5.84
C GLU A 201 -12.41 21.94 6.72
N LYS A 202 -12.89 21.51 7.88
CA LYS A 202 -13.68 22.34 8.82
C LYS A 202 -12.83 23.18 9.77
N ASN A 203 -11.57 22.83 10.00
CA ASN A 203 -10.72 23.44 11.03
C ASN A 203 -9.43 23.99 10.41
N ARG A 204 -9.36 25.33 10.22
CA ARG A 204 -8.19 25.98 9.62
C ARG A 204 -6.88 25.79 10.41
N ASN A 205 -6.94 25.56 11.73
CA ASN A 205 -5.78 25.38 12.59
C ASN A 205 -5.40 23.91 12.79
N ALA A 206 -6.03 23.00 12.04
CA ALA A 206 -5.74 21.58 12.11
C ALA A 206 -4.63 21.16 11.12
N ILE A 207 -3.86 20.17 11.52
CA ILE A 207 -2.97 19.39 10.65
C ILE A 207 -3.34 17.92 10.80
N GLY A 208 -3.68 17.29 9.68
CA GLY A 208 -4.00 15.87 9.57
C GLY A 208 -2.79 15.06 9.12
N PHE A 209 -2.68 13.85 9.64
CA PHE A 209 -1.67 12.85 9.28
C PHE A 209 -2.39 11.66 8.67
N VAL A 210 -2.15 11.41 7.39
CA VAL A 210 -2.80 10.33 6.61
C VAL A 210 -1.80 9.60 5.73
N GLY A 211 -2.06 8.34 5.40
CA GLY A 211 -1.29 7.62 4.37
C GLY A 211 -1.52 8.24 2.98
N VAL A 212 -0.50 8.24 2.14
CA VAL A 212 -0.60 8.80 0.77
C VAL A 212 -1.63 8.05 -0.07
N SER A 213 -1.77 6.74 0.12
CA SER A 213 -2.79 5.94 -0.57
C SER A 213 -4.23 6.45 -0.39
N TRP A 214 -4.53 7.11 0.74
CA TRP A 214 -5.84 7.73 0.98
C TRP A 214 -6.06 9.00 0.17
N ILE A 215 -5.00 9.72 -0.17
CA ILE A 215 -5.08 10.92 -1.00
C ILE A 215 -5.37 10.55 -2.46
N ALA A 216 -4.74 9.47 -2.95
CA ALA A 216 -4.98 8.97 -4.30
C ALA A 216 -6.42 8.45 -4.48
N ASP A 217 -7.00 7.82 -3.46
CA ASP A 217 -8.36 7.28 -3.48
C ASP A 217 -9.43 8.41 -3.55
N ASP A 218 -9.18 9.54 -2.90
CA ASP A 218 -10.06 10.71 -2.92
C ASP A 218 -10.21 11.33 -4.33
N MET A 219 -9.35 10.96 -5.27
CA MET A 219 -9.33 11.47 -6.65
C MET A 219 -10.23 10.69 -7.65
N GLY A 220 -11.13 9.83 -7.19
CA GLY A 220 -12.22 9.29 -8.01
C GLY A 220 -11.89 8.00 -8.78
N GLU A 221 -10.84 7.27 -8.45
CA GLU A 221 -10.59 5.94 -9.04
C GLU A 221 -11.62 4.87 -8.61
N SER A 222 -12.38 5.13 -7.56
CA SER A 222 -13.40 4.22 -7.02
C SER A 222 -14.62 3.99 -7.94
N GLN A 223 -14.70 4.64 -9.11
CA GLN A 223 -15.82 4.49 -10.05
C GLN A 223 -15.60 3.46 -11.16
N LYS A 224 -14.41 2.84 -11.27
CA LYS A 224 -14.13 1.83 -12.29
C LYS A 224 -14.60 0.45 -11.83
N THR A 225 -15.15 -0.34 -12.76
CA THR A 225 -15.49 -1.74 -12.47
C THR A 225 -14.23 -2.58 -12.25
N ASP A 226 -14.35 -3.70 -11.50
CA ASP A 226 -13.22 -4.60 -11.26
C ASP A 226 -12.66 -5.16 -12.57
N GLU A 227 -13.53 -5.38 -13.58
CA GLU A 227 -13.12 -5.81 -14.92
C GLU A 227 -12.28 -4.74 -15.64
N ASP A 228 -12.68 -3.46 -15.56
CA ASP A 228 -11.93 -2.37 -16.19
C ASP A 228 -10.58 -2.16 -15.52
N ARG A 229 -10.55 -2.23 -14.18
CA ARG A 229 -9.31 -2.15 -13.40
C ARG A 229 -8.37 -3.31 -13.75
N PHE A 230 -8.88 -4.54 -13.80
CA PHE A 230 -8.08 -5.70 -14.16
C PHE A 230 -7.55 -5.63 -15.61
N LYS A 231 -8.37 -5.17 -16.56
CA LYS A 231 -7.92 -4.93 -17.94
C LYS A 231 -6.83 -3.87 -18.03
N GLN A 232 -6.95 -2.79 -17.25
CA GLN A 232 -5.92 -1.74 -17.19
C GLN A 232 -4.60 -2.27 -16.62
N LEU A 233 -4.64 -3.07 -15.56
CA LEU A 233 -3.44 -3.71 -14.97
C LEU A 233 -2.71 -4.65 -15.94
N ASN A 234 -3.42 -5.25 -16.89
CA ASN A 234 -2.85 -6.14 -17.88
C ASN A 234 -2.37 -5.43 -19.17
N LYS A 235 -2.70 -4.15 -19.37
CA LYS A 235 -2.13 -3.37 -20.47
C LYS A 235 -0.64 -3.16 -20.23
N SER A 236 0.15 -3.21 -21.31
CA SER A 236 1.58 -2.90 -21.26
C SER A 236 1.79 -1.43 -20.89
N GLU A 237 2.85 -1.15 -20.15
CA GLU A 237 3.17 0.13 -19.51
C GLU A 237 3.36 1.34 -20.45
N GLN A 238 3.21 1.21 -21.75
CA GLN A 238 3.38 2.30 -22.70
C GLN A 238 2.33 3.43 -22.61
N GLU A 239 1.25 3.24 -21.82
CA GLU A 239 0.15 4.22 -21.72
C GLU A 239 -0.08 4.80 -20.32
N THR A 240 0.69 4.41 -19.31
CA THR A 240 0.62 5.01 -17.99
C THR A 240 1.77 5.99 -17.82
N GLU A 241 1.59 7.22 -18.28
CA GLU A 241 2.35 8.35 -17.70
C GLU A 241 2.24 8.18 -16.17
N PRO A 242 3.36 8.31 -15.40
CA PRO A 242 3.25 8.44 -13.96
C PRO A 242 2.40 9.67 -13.72
N SER A 243 1.11 9.47 -13.48
CA SER A 243 0.22 10.57 -13.16
C SER A 243 0.85 11.26 -11.97
N ALA A 244 1.33 12.49 -12.19
CA ALA A 244 1.54 13.41 -11.10
C ALA A 244 0.23 13.34 -10.32
N ILE A 245 0.26 12.78 -9.11
CA ILE A 245 -0.91 12.75 -8.24
C ILE A 245 -1.17 14.22 -7.95
N ASP A 246 -2.10 14.81 -8.68
CA ASP A 246 -2.64 16.10 -8.34
C ASP A 246 -3.38 15.86 -7.04
N PHE A 247 -2.78 16.32 -5.95
CA PHE A 247 -3.37 16.19 -4.64
C PHE A 247 -4.76 16.83 -4.64
N THR A 248 -5.68 16.15 -3.99
CA THR A 248 -7.10 16.51 -3.88
C THR A 248 -7.35 18.02 -3.73
N ASP A 249 -8.43 18.51 -4.34
CA ASP A 249 -8.87 19.89 -4.19
C ASP A 249 -9.50 20.20 -2.81
N ARG A 250 -9.77 19.19 -2.00
CA ARG A 250 -10.41 19.33 -0.68
C ARG A 250 -9.48 19.93 0.37
N VAL A 251 -8.23 19.49 0.39
CA VAL A 251 -7.22 19.90 1.38
C VAL A 251 -5.92 20.29 0.69
N LYS A 252 -5.04 20.96 1.40
CA LYS A 252 -3.69 21.24 0.94
C LYS A 252 -2.70 20.25 1.56
N VAL A 253 -1.89 19.61 0.72
CA VAL A 253 -0.78 18.74 1.16
C VAL A 253 0.48 19.57 1.31
N LEU A 254 1.08 19.54 2.51
CA LEU A 254 2.30 20.26 2.83
C LEU A 254 3.53 19.59 2.24
N ARG A 255 4.52 20.39 1.88
CA ARG A 255 5.88 19.92 1.66
C ARG A 255 6.55 19.63 3.01
N VAL A 256 7.42 18.61 3.02
CA VAL A 256 8.23 18.30 4.20
C VAL A 256 9.71 18.43 3.84
N ARG A 257 10.42 19.25 4.59
CA ARG A 257 11.81 19.55 4.37
C ARG A 257 12.71 18.78 5.32
N LYS A 258 13.69 18.06 4.77
CA LYS A 258 14.77 17.44 5.53
C LYS A 258 15.68 18.46 6.18
N MET A 259 16.38 18.08 7.24
CA MET A 259 17.29 18.96 7.98
C MET A 259 18.45 19.50 7.11
N ASP A 260 18.90 18.73 6.14
CA ASP A 260 20.03 19.01 5.25
C ASP A 260 19.61 19.64 3.91
N LYS A 261 18.34 19.96 3.73
CA LYS A 261 17.79 20.52 2.48
C LYS A 261 17.28 21.95 2.67
N VAL A 262 17.35 22.74 1.60
CA VAL A 262 16.85 24.11 1.54
C VAL A 262 15.33 24.13 1.34
N GLU A 263 14.81 23.21 0.51
CA GLU A 263 13.39 23.10 0.17
C GLU A 263 12.85 21.73 0.52
N GLY A 264 11.58 21.71 0.91
CA GLY A 264 10.82 20.48 1.14
C GLY A 264 10.14 19.98 -0.13
N VAL A 265 9.76 18.73 -0.11
CA VAL A 265 9.05 18.06 -1.20
C VAL A 265 7.71 17.50 -0.70
N LYS A 266 6.75 17.38 -1.60
CA LYS A 266 5.50 16.66 -1.36
C LYS A 266 5.73 15.14 -1.48
N PRO A 267 4.84 14.29 -0.92
CA PRO A 267 5.02 12.83 -0.94
C PRO A 267 4.67 12.21 -2.31
N TYR A 268 5.25 12.72 -3.39
CA TYR A 268 5.16 12.07 -4.70
C TYR A 268 5.99 10.79 -4.74
N GLN A 269 5.55 9.81 -5.50
CA GLN A 269 6.24 8.52 -5.64
C GLN A 269 7.74 8.65 -5.91
N ALA A 270 8.13 9.56 -6.79
CA ALA A 270 9.54 9.81 -7.10
C ALA A 270 10.35 10.23 -5.87
N TYR A 271 9.80 11.11 -5.02
CA TYR A 271 10.47 11.57 -3.79
C TYR A 271 10.39 10.59 -2.63
N ILE A 272 9.44 9.64 -2.67
CA ILE A 272 9.43 8.50 -1.76
C ILE A 272 10.50 7.50 -2.19
N ALA A 273 10.62 7.23 -3.49
CA ALA A 273 11.57 6.29 -4.06
C ALA A 273 13.03 6.68 -3.83
N ASP A 274 13.39 7.94 -4.09
CA ASP A 274 14.75 8.46 -3.89
C ASP A 274 15.04 8.83 -2.43
N GLY A 275 14.04 8.67 -1.55
CA GLY A 275 14.12 9.00 -0.13
C GLY A 275 14.19 10.50 0.15
N SER A 276 13.88 11.39 -0.79
CA SER A 276 13.82 12.85 -0.57
C SER A 276 12.68 13.24 0.37
N TYR A 277 11.54 12.53 0.30
CA TYR A 277 10.45 12.70 1.27
C TYR A 277 10.76 11.95 2.57
N PRO A 278 10.82 12.61 3.75
CA PRO A 278 11.35 12.00 4.97
C PRO A 278 10.37 11.17 5.78
N LEU A 279 9.06 11.27 5.51
CA LEU A 279 8.01 10.59 6.29
C LEU A 279 7.48 9.36 5.55
N PHE A 280 8.30 8.34 5.41
CA PHE A 280 7.92 7.08 4.77
C PHE A 280 7.98 5.91 5.74
N ARG A 281 7.21 4.86 5.45
CA ARG A 281 7.13 3.61 6.21
C ARG A 281 7.06 2.42 5.26
N LYS A 282 7.65 1.31 5.67
CA LYS A 282 7.60 0.05 4.91
C LYS A 282 6.35 -0.72 5.26
N ILE A 283 5.84 -1.50 4.31
CA ILE A 283 4.72 -2.42 4.50
C ILE A 283 5.22 -3.83 4.17
N TYR A 284 4.97 -4.75 5.08
CA TYR A 284 5.36 -6.16 4.95
C TYR A 284 4.13 -7.04 4.90
N ALA A 285 4.13 -8.03 4.01
CA ALA A 285 3.26 -9.19 4.06
C ALA A 285 4.04 -10.34 4.71
N ILE A 286 3.49 -10.91 5.78
CA ILE A 286 4.08 -12.02 6.52
C ILE A 286 3.12 -13.20 6.44
N ASP A 287 3.56 -14.25 5.73
CA ASP A 287 2.79 -15.44 5.40
C ASP A 287 3.36 -16.67 6.09
N ALA A 288 2.57 -17.29 6.95
CA ALA A 288 2.86 -18.57 7.59
C ALA A 288 1.91 -19.69 7.08
N ALA A 289 1.12 -19.41 6.04
CA ALA A 289 0.21 -20.39 5.47
C ALA A 289 0.96 -21.49 4.70
N PRO A 290 0.46 -22.74 4.74
CA PRO A 290 0.96 -23.79 3.89
C PRO A 290 0.78 -23.48 2.40
N PRO A 291 1.72 -23.89 1.53
CA PRO A 291 1.53 -23.80 0.08
C PRO A 291 0.24 -24.49 -0.37
N GLY A 292 -0.47 -23.89 -1.33
CA GLY A 292 -1.72 -24.43 -1.84
C GLY A 292 -2.97 -24.04 -1.04
N THR A 293 -2.83 -23.15 -0.05
CA THR A 293 -3.96 -22.55 0.66
C THR A 293 -4.35 -21.19 0.05
N PRO A 294 -5.60 -20.73 0.22
CA PRO A 294 -6.03 -19.40 -0.25
C PRO A 294 -5.20 -18.26 0.34
N ALA A 295 -4.80 -18.34 1.61
CA ALA A 295 -3.97 -17.32 2.25
C ALA A 295 -2.59 -17.22 1.59
N HIS A 296 -1.94 -18.36 1.31
CA HIS A 296 -0.67 -18.38 0.60
C HIS A 296 -0.83 -17.88 -0.85
N GLN A 297 -1.91 -18.25 -1.54
CA GLN A 297 -2.19 -17.76 -2.89
C GLN A 297 -2.34 -16.23 -2.91
N PHE A 298 -3.04 -15.66 -1.91
CA PHE A 298 -3.18 -14.22 -1.79
C PHE A 298 -1.84 -13.53 -1.49
N TYR A 299 -1.00 -14.12 -0.62
CA TYR A 299 0.39 -13.64 -0.42
C TYR A 299 1.19 -13.61 -1.74
N VAL A 300 1.11 -14.68 -2.55
CA VAL A 300 1.78 -14.74 -3.86
C VAL A 300 1.22 -13.69 -4.81
N PHE A 301 -0.08 -13.41 -4.76
CA PHE A 301 -0.71 -12.36 -5.54
C PHE A 301 -0.19 -10.97 -5.12
N LEU A 302 -0.21 -10.63 -3.82
CA LEU A 302 0.30 -9.37 -3.27
C LEU A 302 1.75 -9.09 -3.67
N THR A 303 2.57 -10.14 -3.67
CA THR A 303 4.02 -10.06 -4.00
C THR A 303 4.31 -10.22 -5.48
N GLY A 304 3.29 -10.53 -6.29
CA GLY A 304 3.37 -10.76 -7.73
C GLY A 304 3.14 -9.49 -8.55
N VAL A 305 3.28 -9.60 -9.86
CA VAL A 305 3.22 -8.46 -10.79
C VAL A 305 1.91 -7.68 -10.67
N ILE A 306 0.76 -8.36 -10.59
CA ILE A 306 -0.55 -7.69 -10.54
C ILE A 306 -0.72 -6.93 -9.24
N GLY A 307 -0.46 -7.55 -8.07
CA GLY A 307 -0.52 -6.88 -6.78
C GLY A 307 0.44 -5.68 -6.72
N GLN A 308 1.67 -5.83 -7.21
CA GLN A 308 2.62 -4.72 -7.23
C GLN A 308 2.20 -3.58 -8.17
N LYS A 309 1.47 -3.85 -9.27
CA LYS A 309 0.86 -2.82 -10.12
C LYS A 309 -0.32 -2.12 -9.42
N ILE A 310 -1.14 -2.84 -8.66
CA ILE A 310 -2.21 -2.23 -7.85
C ILE A 310 -1.59 -1.25 -6.85
N ILE A 311 -0.57 -1.68 -6.11
CA ILE A 311 0.17 -0.82 -5.17
C ILE A 311 0.70 0.44 -5.86
N LEU A 312 1.31 0.30 -7.05
CA LEU A 312 1.82 1.42 -7.82
C LEU A 312 0.72 2.44 -8.16
N GLN A 313 -0.49 1.98 -8.51
CA GLN A 313 -1.63 2.84 -8.83
C GLN A 313 -2.21 3.58 -7.61
N THR A 314 -1.98 3.08 -6.38
CA THR A 314 -2.39 3.78 -5.15
C THR A 314 -1.49 4.97 -4.78
N GLY A 315 -0.54 5.35 -5.62
CA GLY A 315 0.34 6.49 -5.37
C GLY A 315 1.52 6.21 -4.44
N ILE A 316 1.71 4.97 -3.99
CA ILE A 316 2.83 4.54 -3.15
C ILE A 316 3.82 3.67 -3.91
N MET A 317 5.00 3.45 -3.34
CA MET A 317 6.03 2.65 -3.99
C MET A 317 5.78 1.15 -3.78
N PRO A 318 5.77 0.33 -4.84
CA PRO A 318 5.74 -1.13 -4.70
C PRO A 318 7.05 -1.64 -4.09
N GLY A 319 6.97 -2.78 -3.40
CA GLY A 319 8.12 -3.45 -2.79
C GLY A 319 9.07 -4.12 -3.78
N ALA A 320 8.57 -4.40 -5.00
CA ALA A 320 9.34 -4.86 -6.13
C ALA A 320 8.94 -4.02 -7.35
N GLU A 321 9.90 -3.50 -8.08
CA GLU A 321 9.60 -2.82 -9.34
C GLU A 321 8.96 -3.82 -10.32
N PRO A 322 7.80 -3.50 -10.92
CA PRO A 322 7.28 -4.29 -12.02
C PRO A 322 8.31 -4.34 -13.15
N VAL A 323 8.58 -5.52 -13.70
CA VAL A 323 9.52 -5.67 -14.81
C VAL A 323 9.02 -4.88 -16.01
N ARG A 324 9.76 -3.85 -16.42
CA ARG A 324 9.49 -3.12 -17.66
C ARG A 324 9.93 -3.99 -18.83
N ILE A 325 8.97 -4.50 -19.60
CA ILE A 325 9.25 -5.13 -20.88
C ILE A 325 9.33 -3.99 -21.90
N VAL A 326 10.55 -3.61 -22.27
CA VAL A 326 10.77 -2.67 -23.37
C VAL A 326 10.85 -3.50 -24.64
N ASP A 327 9.81 -3.46 -25.48
CA ASP A 327 9.91 -3.94 -26.85
C ASP A 327 10.83 -3.00 -27.63
N VAL A 328 12.05 -3.45 -27.86
CA VAL A 328 12.98 -2.79 -28.78
C VAL A 328 12.58 -3.24 -30.19
N SER A 329 11.61 -2.56 -30.79
CA SER A 329 11.37 -2.68 -32.22
C SER A 329 12.53 -2.01 -32.97
N ASN A 330 13.35 -2.85 -33.66
CA ASN A 330 14.36 -2.43 -34.65
C ASN A 330 13.69 -1.84 -35.88
#